data_3be7b229ce87fe55dbabddbff6321179
#
_entry.id   3be7b229ce87fe55dbabddbff6321179
#
_cell.length_a   1.000
_cell.length_b   1.000
_cell.length_c   1.000
_cell.angle_alpha   90.00
_cell.angle_beta   90.00
_cell.angle_gamma   90.00
#
_symmetry.space_group_name_H-M   'P 1'
#
loop_
_entity.id
_entity.type
_entity.pdbx_description
1 polymer ?
#
loop_
_entity_poly.entity_id
_entity_poly.type
_entity_poly.pdbx_seq_one_letter_code
_entity_poly.pdbx_strand_id
1 'polypeptide(L)'
;MAALTVLALAVVAFFAYQANAAPDRPGAGGKPDPTPVEEIVPDKPSETDGAEDENPALPPESGDGVRVVYSLSAQRLWLVAEAPDGLGEEVLHTYPAHRSTVDPEPGAYQVTSRSEAIPGSDGVPIQHVVVFHTDADGIVFGFSAAVDGSLPDPSAQARTGGIRQSPEDSPQLWEFAEVGTQVIVVP
;
A
#
# COMPACT_ATOMS: atom_id res chain seq x y z
N MET A 1 32.53 -27.77 -12.25
CA MET A 1 31.40 -28.52 -11.66
C MET A 1 31.54 -28.79 -10.19
N ALA A 2 32.75 -28.92 -9.63
CA ALA A 2 32.97 -29.20 -8.19
C ALA A 2 32.58 -28.06 -7.23
N ALA A 3 32.67 -26.81 -7.66
CA ALA A 3 32.35 -25.63 -6.82
C ALA A 3 30.85 -25.47 -6.49
N LEU A 4 29.96 -25.89 -7.39
CA LEU A 4 28.51 -25.81 -7.16
C LEU A 4 27.99 -26.87 -6.15
N THR A 5 28.65 -28.00 -6.11
CA THR A 5 28.29 -29.11 -5.20
C THR A 5 28.63 -28.76 -3.74
N VAL A 6 29.72 -28.04 -3.51
CA VAL A 6 30.15 -27.62 -2.16
C VAL A 6 29.20 -26.57 -1.59
N LEU A 7 28.69 -25.63 -2.43
CA LEU A 7 27.74 -24.61 -1.99
C LEU A 7 26.39 -25.23 -1.59
N ALA A 8 25.90 -26.23 -2.34
CA ALA A 8 24.64 -26.91 -2.01
C ALA A 8 24.70 -27.66 -0.69
N LEU A 9 25.83 -28.32 -0.40
CA LEU A 9 26.03 -29.04 0.87
C LEU A 9 26.15 -28.09 2.08
N ALA A 10 26.70 -26.89 1.91
CA ALA A 10 26.79 -25.89 2.98
C ALA A 10 25.40 -25.33 3.37
N VAL A 11 24.50 -25.15 2.40
CA VAL A 11 23.11 -24.67 2.66
C VAL A 11 22.31 -25.73 3.39
N VAL A 12 22.41 -27.00 3.03
CA VAL A 12 21.72 -28.09 3.71
C VAL A 12 22.23 -28.28 5.17
N ALA A 13 23.54 -28.14 5.42
CA ALA A 13 24.08 -28.18 6.76
C ALA A 13 23.61 -27.01 7.64
N PHE A 14 23.40 -25.83 7.07
CA PHE A 14 22.92 -24.67 7.81
C PHE A 14 21.46 -24.86 8.27
N PHE A 15 20.57 -25.38 7.42
CA PHE A 15 19.19 -25.66 7.79
C PHE A 15 19.05 -26.80 8.80
N ALA A 16 19.93 -27.83 8.77
CA ALA A 16 19.94 -28.91 9.76
C ALA A 16 20.37 -28.40 11.16
N TYR A 17 21.24 -27.41 11.24
CA TYR A 17 21.67 -26.80 12.50
C TYR A 17 20.54 -25.97 13.17
N GLN A 18 19.71 -25.29 12.41
CA GLN A 18 18.58 -24.50 12.92
C GLN A 18 17.46 -25.35 13.54
N ALA A 19 17.31 -26.62 13.11
CA ALA A 19 16.24 -27.49 13.57
C ALA A 19 16.51 -28.13 14.96
N ASN A 20 17.73 -28.03 15.52
CA ASN A 20 18.12 -28.71 16.75
C ASN A 20 18.24 -27.79 17.98
N ALA A 21 17.73 -26.56 17.94
CA ALA A 21 17.80 -25.59 19.04
C ALA A 21 16.45 -25.39 19.74
N ALA A 22 15.78 -26.50 20.12
CA ALA A 22 14.64 -26.43 21.04
C ALA A 22 15.08 -26.97 22.44
N PRO A 23 14.93 -26.21 23.53
CA PRO A 23 15.28 -26.69 24.86
C PRO A 23 14.17 -27.62 25.40
N ASP A 24 14.55 -28.86 25.71
CA ASP A 24 13.75 -29.81 26.47
C ASP A 24 13.48 -29.30 27.90
N ARG A 25 12.21 -29.30 28.30
CA ARG A 25 11.81 -29.19 29.71
C ARG A 25 11.34 -30.55 30.20
N PRO A 26 11.95 -31.12 31.29
CA PRO A 26 11.44 -32.34 31.91
C PRO A 26 10.20 -32.03 32.77
N GLY A 27 9.22 -32.91 32.69
CA GLY A 27 7.98 -32.86 33.43
C GLY A 27 8.06 -33.23 34.89
N ALA A 28 7.01 -32.87 35.62
CA ALA A 28 6.61 -33.52 36.87
C ALA A 28 5.08 -33.52 36.97
N GLY A 29 4.52 -34.68 37.25
CA GLY A 29 3.10 -34.97 37.26
C GLY A 29 2.37 -34.51 38.53
N GLY A 30 1.06 -34.51 38.44
CA GLY A 30 0.13 -34.29 39.54
C GLY A 30 -1.32 -34.33 39.06
N LYS A 31 -2.09 -35.24 39.60
CA LYS A 31 -3.47 -35.66 39.28
C LYS A 31 -4.54 -34.73 39.89
N PRO A 32 -5.85 -34.96 39.69
CA PRO A 32 -6.80 -33.98 39.11
C PRO A 32 -7.87 -33.43 40.09
N ASP A 33 -8.70 -32.52 39.53
CA ASP A 33 -10.08 -32.09 39.91
C ASP A 33 -10.23 -30.88 40.82
N PRO A 34 -11.35 -30.15 40.76
CA PRO A 34 -12.41 -30.06 39.75
C PRO A 34 -12.67 -28.63 39.23
N THR A 35 -13.44 -28.56 38.15
CA THR A 35 -14.00 -27.40 37.46
C THR A 35 -14.73 -26.40 38.37
N PRO A 36 -14.61 -25.11 38.12
CA PRO A 36 -15.78 -24.25 38.02
C PRO A 36 -15.81 -23.38 36.76
N VAL A 37 -16.92 -23.47 36.09
CA VAL A 37 -17.74 -22.47 35.40
C VAL A 37 -17.00 -21.35 34.62
N GLU A 38 -17.24 -21.38 33.33
CA GLU A 38 -16.98 -20.30 32.35
C GLU A 38 -17.57 -18.97 32.83
N GLU A 39 -16.70 -18.00 32.98
CA GLU A 39 -17.05 -16.59 32.92
C GLU A 39 -16.62 -16.08 31.54
N ILE A 40 -17.63 -15.81 30.69
CA ILE A 40 -17.46 -15.24 29.36
C ILE A 40 -17.00 -13.79 29.55
N VAL A 41 -15.71 -13.55 29.40
CA VAL A 41 -15.15 -12.21 29.29
C VAL A 41 -15.32 -11.77 27.83
N PRO A 42 -15.92 -10.61 27.53
CA PRO A 42 -16.04 -10.11 26.16
C PRO A 42 -14.65 -9.90 25.59
N ASP A 43 -14.45 -10.48 24.42
CA ASP A 43 -13.25 -10.38 23.59
C ASP A 43 -12.90 -8.90 23.36
N LYS A 44 -11.80 -8.49 23.96
CA LYS A 44 -11.15 -7.22 23.66
C LYS A 44 -10.55 -7.36 22.27
N PRO A 45 -10.82 -6.45 21.33
CA PRO A 45 -10.16 -6.50 20.01
C PRO A 45 -8.64 -6.55 20.22
N SER A 46 -8.01 -7.60 19.78
CA SER A 46 -6.55 -7.69 19.67
C SER A 46 -6.09 -6.55 18.78
N GLU A 47 -5.42 -5.59 19.34
CA GLU A 47 -4.57 -4.68 18.61
C GLU A 47 -3.49 -5.57 17.99
N THR A 48 -3.66 -5.90 16.71
CA THR A 48 -2.63 -6.56 15.91
C THR A 48 -1.54 -5.53 15.68
N ASP A 49 -0.46 -5.71 16.42
CA ASP A 49 0.80 -5.01 16.23
C ASP A 49 1.25 -5.14 14.77
N GLY A 50 1.48 -3.97 14.12
CA GLY A 50 1.75 -3.81 12.71
C GLY A 50 2.88 -4.69 12.15
N ALA A 51 2.50 -5.81 11.56
CA ALA A 51 3.09 -6.22 10.32
C ALA A 51 2.36 -5.41 9.24
N GLU A 52 3.02 -4.45 8.61
CA GLU A 52 2.52 -3.81 7.40
C GLU A 52 2.33 -4.93 6.39
N ASP A 53 1.09 -5.34 6.16
CA ASP A 53 0.76 -6.27 5.08
C ASP A 53 1.27 -5.64 3.78
N GLU A 54 2.23 -6.26 3.14
CA GLU A 54 2.80 -5.79 1.87
C GLU A 54 1.71 -5.60 0.80
N ASN A 55 0.53 -6.18 1.03
CA ASN A 55 -0.62 -6.08 0.14
C ASN A 55 -1.95 -5.93 0.93
N PRO A 56 -2.20 -4.79 1.57
CA PRO A 56 -3.40 -4.56 2.35
C PRO A 56 -4.66 -4.65 1.49
N ALA A 57 -5.74 -5.15 2.09
CA ALA A 57 -7.03 -5.28 1.43
C ALA A 57 -7.53 -3.94 0.86
N LEU A 58 -8.25 -4.02 -0.26
CA LEU A 58 -8.93 -2.86 -0.84
C LEU A 58 -9.90 -2.24 0.19
N PRO A 59 -9.86 -0.91 0.41
CA PRO A 59 -10.77 -0.26 1.35
C PRO A 59 -12.25 -0.52 1.01
N PRO A 60 -13.12 -0.73 2.00
CA PRO A 60 -14.55 -0.76 1.77
C PRO A 60 -15.04 0.58 1.20
N GLU A 61 -16.16 0.58 0.51
CA GLU A 61 -16.76 1.78 -0.09
C GLU A 61 -15.89 2.46 -1.15
N SER A 62 -14.93 1.73 -1.74
CA SER A 62 -14.05 2.24 -2.79
C SER A 62 -14.66 2.18 -4.20
N GLY A 63 -15.98 1.93 -4.33
CA GLY A 63 -16.68 1.84 -5.61
C GLY A 63 -16.50 0.50 -6.30
N ASP A 64 -16.92 0.42 -7.58
CA ASP A 64 -16.90 -0.78 -8.40
C ASP A 64 -16.26 -0.50 -9.77
N GLY A 65 -15.80 -1.54 -10.47
CA GLY A 65 -15.23 -1.48 -11.81
C GLY A 65 -13.79 -0.98 -11.87
N VAL A 66 -13.32 -0.69 -13.08
CA VAL A 66 -11.93 -0.25 -13.32
C VAL A 66 -11.71 1.13 -12.71
N ARG A 67 -10.80 1.24 -11.77
CA ARG A 67 -10.56 2.47 -11.02
C ARG A 67 -9.22 2.52 -10.30
N VAL A 68 -8.80 3.72 -9.97
CA VAL A 68 -7.74 4.02 -9.01
C VAL A 68 -8.41 4.32 -7.67
N VAL A 69 -7.97 3.68 -6.59
CA VAL A 69 -8.43 3.98 -5.23
C VAL A 69 -7.27 4.57 -4.44
N TYR A 70 -7.51 5.67 -3.74
CA TYR A 70 -6.53 6.30 -2.87
C TYR A 70 -7.10 6.50 -1.47
N SER A 71 -6.47 5.94 -0.45
CA SER A 71 -6.82 6.15 0.96
C SER A 71 -5.94 7.23 1.58
N LEU A 72 -6.61 8.23 2.15
CA LEU A 72 -5.97 9.34 2.86
C LEU A 72 -5.29 8.86 4.15
N SER A 73 -5.95 7.97 4.90
CA SER A 73 -5.43 7.46 6.17
C SER A 73 -4.28 6.47 5.97
N ALA A 74 -4.41 5.55 4.99
CA ALA A 74 -3.38 4.59 4.67
C ALA A 74 -2.22 5.19 3.86
N GLN A 75 -2.40 6.36 3.24
CA GLN A 75 -1.48 6.95 2.26
C GLN A 75 -1.04 5.92 1.23
N ARG A 76 -2.01 5.24 0.64
CA ARG A 76 -1.78 4.12 -0.27
C ARG A 76 -2.75 4.19 -1.45
N LEU A 77 -2.31 3.61 -2.53
CA LEU A 77 -3.01 3.55 -3.80
C LEU A 77 -3.25 2.09 -4.18
N TRP A 78 -4.40 1.81 -4.80
CA TRP A 78 -4.74 0.52 -5.41
C TRP A 78 -5.18 0.76 -6.86
N LEU A 79 -4.68 -0.06 -7.77
CA LEU A 79 -5.12 -0.14 -9.16
C LEU A 79 -6.05 -1.34 -9.29
N VAL A 80 -7.32 -1.10 -9.55
CA VAL A 80 -8.36 -2.13 -9.58
C VAL A 80 -8.87 -2.29 -11.00
N ALA A 81 -8.86 -3.52 -11.50
CA ALA A 81 -9.38 -3.89 -12.82
C ALA A 81 -10.44 -4.98 -12.70
N GLU A 82 -11.12 -5.26 -13.80
CA GLU A 82 -11.95 -6.45 -13.90
C GLU A 82 -11.07 -7.71 -13.90
N ALA A 83 -11.49 -8.73 -13.15
CA ALA A 83 -10.78 -10.00 -13.15
C ALA A 83 -10.79 -10.64 -14.55
N PRO A 84 -9.72 -11.32 -14.97
CA PRO A 84 -9.61 -11.89 -16.32
C PRO A 84 -10.70 -12.91 -16.67
N ASP A 85 -11.31 -13.53 -15.67
CA ASP A 85 -12.42 -14.47 -15.82
C ASP A 85 -13.80 -13.78 -15.93
N GLY A 86 -13.85 -12.44 -15.77
CA GLY A 86 -15.08 -11.64 -15.77
C GLY A 86 -15.98 -11.86 -14.53
N LEU A 87 -15.47 -12.53 -13.49
CA LEU A 87 -16.22 -12.84 -12.26
C LEU A 87 -15.77 -11.99 -11.07
N GLY A 88 -15.67 -10.69 -11.26
CA GLY A 88 -15.33 -9.77 -10.17
C GLY A 88 -14.22 -8.80 -10.50
N GLU A 89 -13.51 -8.36 -9.48
CA GLU A 89 -12.44 -7.37 -9.57
C GLU A 89 -11.13 -7.94 -9.05
N GLU A 90 -10.03 -7.43 -9.61
CA GLU A 90 -8.68 -7.78 -9.21
C GLU A 90 -7.88 -6.50 -8.88
N VAL A 91 -7.15 -6.52 -7.77
CA VAL A 91 -6.15 -5.50 -7.45
C VAL A 91 -4.87 -5.85 -8.19
N LEU A 92 -4.56 -5.10 -9.24
CA LEU A 92 -3.34 -5.31 -10.03
C LEU A 92 -2.10 -4.86 -9.28
N HIS A 93 -2.17 -3.70 -8.63
CA HIS A 93 -1.06 -3.09 -7.89
C HIS A 93 -1.59 -2.35 -6.66
N THR A 94 -0.78 -2.33 -5.60
CA THR A 94 -0.96 -1.46 -4.45
C THR A 94 0.40 -1.04 -3.90
N TYR A 95 0.54 0.25 -3.59
CA TYR A 95 1.79 0.81 -3.09
C TYR A 95 1.57 2.13 -2.36
N PRO A 96 2.53 2.59 -1.55
CA PRO A 96 2.45 3.87 -0.84
C PRO A 96 2.35 5.05 -1.79
N ALA A 97 1.52 6.03 -1.42
CA ALA A 97 1.38 7.30 -2.12
C ALA A 97 1.20 8.43 -1.12
N HIS A 98 2.19 9.27 -1.00
CA HIS A 98 2.32 10.26 0.06
C HIS A 98 1.69 11.59 -0.32
N ARG A 99 0.78 12.07 0.51
CA ARG A 99 0.13 13.37 0.36
C ARG A 99 1.10 14.54 0.59
N SER A 100 0.76 15.69 0.01
CA SER A 100 1.43 16.96 0.26
C SER A 100 0.73 17.74 1.39
N THR A 101 0.59 19.04 1.26
CA THR A 101 0.07 19.93 2.32
C THR A 101 -1.44 20.07 2.33
N VAL A 102 -2.12 19.70 1.24
CA VAL A 102 -3.58 19.76 1.11
C VAL A 102 -4.09 18.40 0.63
N ASP A 103 -5.07 17.86 1.33
CA ASP A 103 -5.72 16.62 0.96
C ASP A 103 -6.90 16.88 0.02
N PRO A 104 -7.13 16.00 -0.98
CA PRO A 104 -8.39 15.99 -1.70
C PRO A 104 -9.54 15.57 -0.78
N GLU A 105 -10.74 16.07 -1.02
CA GLU A 105 -11.91 15.57 -0.29
C GLU A 105 -12.21 14.11 -0.69
N PRO A 106 -12.69 13.26 0.22
CA PRO A 106 -13.19 11.94 -0.14
C PRO A 106 -14.32 12.04 -1.17
N GLY A 107 -14.26 11.20 -2.20
CA GLY A 107 -15.25 11.24 -3.28
C GLY A 107 -14.82 10.54 -4.55
N ALA A 108 -15.66 10.60 -5.56
CA ALA A 108 -15.42 10.03 -6.88
C ALA A 108 -15.02 11.13 -7.87
N TYR A 109 -13.92 10.90 -8.55
CA TYR A 109 -13.31 11.79 -9.54
C TYR A 109 -13.00 11.02 -10.82
N GLN A 110 -12.47 11.73 -11.80
CA GLN A 110 -11.93 11.13 -13.03
C GLN A 110 -10.61 11.80 -13.39
N VAL A 111 -9.72 11.05 -14.01
CA VAL A 111 -8.50 11.62 -14.58
C VAL A 111 -8.87 12.66 -15.64
N THR A 112 -8.40 13.89 -15.45
CA THR A 112 -8.71 15.04 -16.33
C THR A 112 -7.56 15.35 -17.28
N SER A 113 -6.32 15.11 -16.85
CA SER A 113 -5.15 15.34 -17.71
C SER A 113 -3.96 14.51 -17.26
N ARG A 114 -2.99 14.34 -18.19
CA ARG A 114 -1.75 13.60 -17.96
C ARG A 114 -0.58 14.40 -18.52
N SER A 115 0.57 14.33 -17.87
CA SER A 115 1.82 14.91 -18.35
C SER A 115 2.99 13.99 -18.03
N GLU A 116 3.84 13.73 -19.02
CA GLU A 116 4.99 12.83 -18.87
C GLU A 116 5.99 13.38 -17.85
N ALA A 117 6.33 14.68 -17.96
CA ALA A 117 7.21 15.38 -17.03
C ALA A 117 6.90 16.89 -17.01
N ILE A 118 6.84 17.46 -15.82
CA ILE A 118 6.68 18.91 -15.59
C ILE A 118 7.43 19.36 -14.34
N PRO A 119 7.68 20.65 -14.15
CA PRO A 119 8.04 21.17 -12.83
C PRO A 119 6.88 20.97 -11.84
N GLY A 120 7.18 20.43 -10.65
CA GLY A 120 6.19 20.31 -9.58
C GLY A 120 5.85 21.66 -8.96
N SER A 121 4.71 21.77 -8.28
CA SER A 121 4.29 22.99 -7.57
C SER A 121 5.17 23.32 -6.37
N ASP A 122 5.95 22.36 -5.89
CA ASP A 122 7.01 22.49 -4.88
C ASP A 122 8.38 22.81 -5.46
N GLY A 123 8.48 22.96 -6.79
CA GLY A 123 9.72 23.24 -7.52
C GLY A 123 10.56 21.99 -7.83
N VAL A 124 10.14 20.81 -7.41
CA VAL A 124 10.83 19.55 -7.72
C VAL A 124 10.38 19.06 -9.10
N PRO A 125 11.27 18.65 -10.02
CA PRO A 125 10.87 18.00 -11.27
C PRO A 125 10.12 16.71 -11.00
N ILE A 126 8.93 16.58 -11.60
CA ILE A 126 8.06 15.41 -11.44
C ILE A 126 7.73 14.77 -12.79
N GLN A 127 7.47 13.48 -12.76
CA GLN A 127 7.11 12.65 -13.90
C GLN A 127 5.86 11.83 -13.65
N HIS A 128 5.28 11.27 -14.72
CA HIS A 128 4.07 10.44 -14.71
C HIS A 128 2.92 11.13 -13.96
N VAL A 129 2.65 12.38 -14.32
CA VAL A 129 1.65 13.21 -13.64
C VAL A 129 0.27 12.84 -14.14
N VAL A 130 -0.62 12.43 -13.23
CA VAL A 130 -2.00 12.05 -13.50
C VAL A 130 -2.90 12.93 -12.64
N VAL A 131 -3.49 13.97 -13.24
CA VAL A 131 -4.37 14.92 -12.55
C VAL A 131 -5.81 14.41 -12.57
N PHE A 132 -6.51 14.47 -11.43
CA PHE A 132 -7.90 14.03 -11.33
C PHE A 132 -8.86 15.09 -10.78
N HIS A 133 -8.36 16.16 -10.13
CA HIS A 133 -9.22 17.21 -9.59
C HIS A 133 -8.49 18.55 -9.50
N THR A 134 -9.27 19.64 -9.55
CA THR A 134 -8.84 21.00 -9.17
C THR A 134 -9.95 21.59 -8.33
N ASP A 135 -9.64 22.04 -7.11
CA ASP A 135 -10.63 22.63 -6.23
C ASP A 135 -11.00 24.08 -6.58
N ALA A 136 -11.90 24.68 -5.80
CA ALA A 136 -12.34 26.05 -5.99
C ALA A 136 -11.24 27.10 -5.72
N ASP A 137 -10.24 26.75 -4.93
CA ASP A 137 -9.07 27.58 -4.63
C ASP A 137 -7.98 27.47 -5.71
N GLY A 138 -8.17 26.61 -6.71
CA GLY A 138 -7.23 26.36 -7.79
C GLY A 138 -6.11 25.39 -7.42
N ILE A 139 -6.23 24.64 -6.31
CA ILE A 139 -5.28 23.60 -5.94
C ILE A 139 -5.52 22.38 -6.82
N VAL A 140 -4.47 21.95 -7.51
CA VAL A 140 -4.51 20.78 -8.40
C VAL A 140 -4.15 19.53 -7.61
N PHE A 141 -5.01 18.51 -7.68
CA PHE A 141 -4.81 17.19 -7.10
C PHE A 141 -4.46 16.20 -8.21
N GLY A 142 -3.36 15.50 -8.00
CA GLY A 142 -2.86 14.52 -8.95
C GLY A 142 -1.75 13.67 -8.35
N PHE A 143 -1.57 12.50 -8.95
CA PHE A 143 -0.49 11.58 -8.63
C PHE A 143 0.75 11.92 -9.47
N SER A 144 1.93 11.75 -8.91
CA SER A 144 3.19 11.96 -9.61
C SER A 144 4.35 11.29 -8.89
N ALA A 145 5.50 11.16 -9.54
CA ALA A 145 6.75 10.80 -8.89
C ALA A 145 7.80 11.91 -9.06
N ALA A 146 8.56 12.22 -8.00
CA ALA A 146 9.72 13.07 -8.15
C ALA A 146 10.82 12.34 -8.92
N VAL A 147 11.47 13.02 -9.86
CA VAL A 147 12.54 12.41 -10.65
C VAL A 147 13.72 11.95 -9.77
N ASP A 148 13.96 12.66 -8.68
CA ASP A 148 15.00 12.34 -7.69
C ASP A 148 14.52 11.40 -6.55
N GLY A 149 13.26 10.94 -6.60
CA GLY A 149 12.66 10.07 -5.59
C GLY A 149 12.27 10.78 -4.28
N SER A 150 12.37 12.11 -4.21
CA SER A 150 12.02 12.85 -3.00
C SER A 150 10.52 12.79 -2.69
N LEU A 151 10.18 12.70 -1.41
CA LEU A 151 8.81 12.76 -0.92
C LEU A 151 8.38 14.20 -0.63
N PRO A 152 7.07 14.50 -0.61
CA PRO A 152 6.57 15.82 -0.25
C PRO A 152 6.90 16.14 1.21
N ASP A 153 7.15 17.41 1.50
CA ASP A 153 7.21 17.90 2.88
C ASP A 153 5.79 18.34 3.32
N PRO A 154 5.11 17.60 4.20
CA PRO A 154 3.76 17.96 4.65
C PRO A 154 3.73 19.22 5.54
N SER A 155 4.89 19.68 6.01
CA SER A 155 5.04 20.90 6.79
C SER A 155 5.37 22.14 5.95
N ALA A 156 5.54 22.00 4.64
CA ALA A 156 5.81 23.11 3.74
C ALA A 156 4.70 24.17 3.79
N GLN A 157 5.07 25.45 3.65
CA GLN A 157 4.09 26.56 3.66
C GLN A 157 3.30 26.66 2.34
N ALA A 158 3.83 26.13 1.26
CA ALA A 158 3.17 26.11 -0.03
C ALA A 158 1.96 25.15 0.01
N ARG A 159 0.80 25.63 -0.41
CA ARG A 159 -0.42 24.79 -0.52
C ARG A 159 -0.38 24.00 -1.82
N THR A 160 -0.17 22.71 -1.75
CA THR A 160 -0.09 21.81 -2.90
C THR A 160 -0.89 20.54 -2.65
N GLY A 161 -1.62 20.07 -3.67
CA GLY A 161 -2.45 18.85 -3.63
C GLY A 161 -1.76 17.64 -4.30
N GLY A 162 -0.45 17.70 -4.55
CA GLY A 162 0.27 16.60 -5.18
C GLY A 162 0.35 15.38 -4.27
N ILE A 163 0.10 14.20 -4.82
CA ILE A 163 0.25 12.90 -4.15
C ILE A 163 1.43 12.21 -4.78
N ARG A 164 2.48 11.96 -3.99
CA ARG A 164 3.76 11.48 -4.48
C ARG A 164 3.92 9.99 -4.25
N GLN A 165 4.14 9.27 -5.32
CA GLN A 165 4.53 7.86 -5.34
C GLN A 165 6.01 7.71 -5.66
N SER A 166 6.56 6.50 -5.50
CA SER A 166 7.95 6.24 -5.87
C SER A 166 8.15 6.32 -7.40
N PRO A 167 9.36 6.63 -7.89
CA PRO A 167 9.67 6.53 -9.32
C PRO A 167 9.52 5.11 -9.87
N GLU A 168 9.68 4.09 -9.04
CA GLU A 168 9.58 2.68 -9.41
C GLU A 168 8.13 2.25 -9.61
N ASP A 169 7.20 2.77 -8.79
CA ASP A 169 5.78 2.46 -8.86
C ASP A 169 5.02 3.32 -9.88
N SER A 170 5.50 4.53 -10.15
CA SER A 170 4.80 5.50 -10.99
C SER A 170 4.48 5.03 -12.43
N PRO A 171 5.26 4.16 -13.10
CA PRO A 171 4.89 3.59 -14.39
C PRO A 171 3.59 2.77 -14.33
N GLN A 172 3.31 2.08 -13.22
CA GLN A 172 2.12 1.26 -13.04
C GLN A 172 0.84 2.09 -13.19
N LEU A 173 0.78 3.23 -12.46
CA LEU A 173 -0.33 4.16 -12.59
C LEU A 173 -0.38 4.82 -13.96
N TRP A 174 0.77 5.21 -14.49
CA TRP A 174 0.87 5.86 -15.80
C TRP A 174 0.30 5.00 -16.94
N GLU A 175 0.58 3.71 -16.93
CA GLU A 175 0.07 2.76 -17.91
C GLU A 175 -1.42 2.45 -17.70
N PHE A 176 -1.85 2.40 -16.43
CA PHE A 176 -3.22 2.05 -16.07
C PHE A 176 -4.22 3.21 -16.24
N ALA A 177 -3.87 4.41 -15.77
CA ALA A 177 -4.81 5.53 -15.64
C ALA A 177 -4.78 6.46 -16.86
N GLU A 178 -5.67 6.24 -17.80
CA GLU A 178 -5.92 7.14 -18.92
C GLU A 178 -6.88 8.28 -18.54
N VAL A 179 -6.99 9.32 -19.38
CA VAL A 179 -7.99 10.38 -19.20
C VAL A 179 -9.39 9.76 -19.23
N GLY A 180 -10.19 10.04 -18.18
CA GLY A 180 -11.51 9.46 -17.94
C GLY A 180 -11.48 8.25 -16.98
N THR A 181 -10.33 7.68 -16.64
CA THR A 181 -10.24 6.63 -15.61
C THR A 181 -10.80 7.17 -14.28
N GLN A 182 -11.64 6.37 -13.63
CA GLN A 182 -12.23 6.72 -12.34
C GLN A 182 -11.17 6.74 -11.23
N VAL A 183 -11.25 7.74 -10.36
CA VAL A 183 -10.40 7.87 -9.16
C VAL A 183 -11.33 8.00 -7.96
N ILE A 184 -11.21 7.09 -7.00
CA ILE A 184 -11.97 7.10 -5.75
C ILE A 184 -11.02 7.47 -4.62
N VAL A 185 -11.31 8.56 -3.93
CA VAL A 185 -10.61 8.98 -2.72
C VAL A 185 -11.45 8.55 -1.51
N VAL A 186 -10.87 7.76 -0.64
CA VAL A 186 -11.49 7.32 0.63
C VAL A 186 -10.73 7.88 1.83
N PRO A 187 -11.38 7.98 2.99
CA PRO A 187 -10.78 8.48 4.24
C PRO A 187 -9.52 7.75 4.70
#